data_5459d9798e569f7d011e1ffe11997d37
#
_entry.id   5459d9798e569f7d011e1ffe11997d37
#
_cell.length_a   1.000
_cell.length_b   1.000
_cell.length_c   1.000
_cell.angle_alpha   90.00
_cell.angle_beta   90.00
_cell.angle_gamma   90.00
#
_symmetry.space_group_name_H-M   'P 1'
#
loop_
_entity.id
_entity.type
_entity.pdbx_description
1 polymer ?
#
loop_
_entity_poly.entity_id
_entity_poly.type
_entity_poly.pdbx_seq_one_letter_code
_entity_poly.pdbx_strand_id
1 'polypeptide(L)'
;MDYRKTAQEIYDHIGKKENIISAAHCATRLRLVISDNSKADKEYVENIEGVKGVFFAQGQMQIILGTGVVNKVYDEFIRIAGVSESSKEELKKVAASRANPAQRLIKTLGDIFVPIIPAIVASGFLMGIMEALNFMVNNGFLNIDTSGSIYTFAQLFSNTAYTFLPILIAYSGAKVFGANPYLGAVIGMIMIHPNLQNAWTVATEGVKATQKVWFGLYSIDMVGYQGHVIPVIIAVWVLAQIEKRLHKVVPAMFDLFVTPLVSVFVTGYLTLSIIGPIFVTVENGLLNGIQWLIALPFGIGSFIMGAFYAPTVVAGVNHMYTIIDLGQLSKFGVTYWLPLASAANIAQGGATLAVALKTKDQKIKSMAVPSALSACMGITEPAIFGVNLRFGKPFVMGCIGGAFGALFASVTGLGATGTGVTGIFGILLCLNNPVSYILMFVIAFGAAFVLTWLFGYKDTNVSEKTESVEAVGDKSTTEKSNADDSVLYSVSEGTAILLSQVNDATFASEVLGKGIAVIPSKGEVVAPCDAVVETVFDTKHAVGLSTESGMELLIHIGINTVELNGKYFTSHVKNGDHVKKGQLLVSFDMEKVKAAGYDVTTPLIVTNSDDYKDVKILSEDSVTPSDKVLEIVK
;
A
#
# COMPACT_ATOMS: atom_id res chain seq x y z
N MET A 1 -26.49 2.36 11.42
CA MET A 1 -25.98 3.39 10.49
C MET A 1 -26.89 3.44 9.28
N ASP A 2 -27.46 4.57 8.96
CA ASP A 2 -28.25 4.78 7.75
C ASP A 2 -27.34 5.28 6.63
N TYR A 3 -27.00 4.41 5.67
CA TYR A 3 -26.04 4.72 4.59
C TYR A 3 -26.53 5.84 3.68
N ARG A 4 -27.86 5.93 3.45
CA ARG A 4 -28.44 6.99 2.64
C ARG A 4 -28.34 8.33 3.35
N LYS A 5 -28.59 8.35 4.66
CA LYS A 5 -28.43 9.56 5.48
C LYS A 5 -26.97 9.99 5.51
N THR A 6 -26.02 9.08 5.74
CA THR A 6 -24.59 9.37 5.70
C THR A 6 -24.15 9.89 4.34
N ALA A 7 -24.59 9.27 3.24
CA ALA A 7 -24.29 9.74 1.88
C ALA A 7 -24.87 11.12 1.60
N GLN A 8 -26.09 11.41 2.07
CA GLN A 8 -26.75 12.71 1.94
C GLN A 8 -26.02 13.79 2.73
N GLU A 9 -25.63 13.51 3.97
CA GLU A 9 -24.89 14.45 4.80
C GLU A 9 -23.51 14.75 4.19
N ILE A 10 -22.80 13.72 3.67
CA ILE A 10 -21.55 13.94 2.94
C ILE A 10 -21.80 14.84 1.73
N TYR A 11 -22.80 14.52 0.91
CA TYR A 11 -23.14 15.30 -0.29
C TYR A 11 -23.44 16.77 0.01
N ASP A 12 -24.23 17.03 1.06
CA ASP A 12 -24.62 18.38 1.43
C ASP A 12 -23.45 19.23 1.94
N HIS A 13 -22.48 18.61 2.63
CA HIS A 13 -21.37 19.34 3.26
C HIS A 13 -20.08 19.34 2.45
N ILE A 14 -20.08 18.79 1.24
CA ILE A 14 -18.94 18.90 0.29
C ILE A 14 -19.21 19.89 -0.85
N GLY A 15 -20.29 20.66 -0.78
CA GLY A 15 -20.66 21.66 -1.79
C GLY A 15 -21.55 21.13 -2.91
N LYS A 16 -22.27 20.04 -2.68
CA LYS A 16 -23.29 19.44 -3.59
C LYS A 16 -22.78 19.13 -5.01
N LYS A 17 -23.69 18.91 -5.95
CA LYS A 17 -23.37 18.52 -7.33
C LYS A 17 -22.40 19.48 -8.02
N GLU A 18 -22.53 20.77 -7.75
CA GLU A 18 -21.73 21.84 -8.39
C GLU A 18 -20.24 21.77 -8.00
N ASN A 19 -19.94 21.13 -6.89
CA ASN A 19 -18.58 20.97 -6.40
C ASN A 19 -18.00 19.56 -6.69
N ILE A 20 -18.84 18.58 -7.08
CA ILE A 20 -18.40 17.21 -7.35
C ILE A 20 -18.06 17.05 -8.82
N ILE A 21 -16.85 16.60 -9.12
CA ILE A 21 -16.39 16.34 -10.47
C ILE A 21 -16.42 14.85 -10.77
N SER A 22 -16.00 14.05 -9.80
CA SER A 22 -15.89 12.61 -9.97
C SER A 22 -15.85 11.93 -8.62
N ALA A 23 -16.42 10.73 -8.53
CA ALA A 23 -16.44 9.91 -7.34
C ALA A 23 -16.05 8.48 -7.67
N ALA A 24 -15.28 7.84 -6.79
CA ALA A 24 -15.02 6.42 -6.79
C ALA A 24 -14.74 5.95 -5.35
N HIS A 25 -14.63 4.64 -5.16
CA HIS A 25 -14.28 4.09 -3.86
C HIS A 25 -13.17 3.04 -3.99
N CYS A 26 -12.52 2.73 -2.89
CA CYS A 26 -11.68 1.54 -2.74
C CYS A 26 -12.22 0.72 -1.55
N ALA A 27 -11.56 -0.35 -1.18
CA ALA A 27 -12.02 -1.27 -0.12
C ALA A 27 -12.47 -0.57 1.18
N THR A 28 -11.91 0.61 1.52
CA THR A 28 -12.17 1.29 2.79
C THR A 28 -12.49 2.77 2.67
N ARG A 29 -12.38 3.39 1.48
CA ARG A 29 -12.44 4.85 1.34
C ARG A 29 -13.30 5.27 0.16
N LEU A 30 -14.18 6.25 0.40
CA LEU A 30 -14.82 7.05 -0.63
C LEU A 30 -13.81 8.11 -1.10
N ARG A 31 -13.60 8.22 -2.41
CA ARG A 31 -12.66 9.14 -3.05
C ARG A 31 -13.40 10.08 -3.96
N LEU A 32 -13.31 11.35 -3.67
CA LEU A 32 -14.00 12.42 -4.39
C LEU A 32 -13.00 13.38 -4.99
N VAL A 33 -13.18 13.73 -6.25
CA VAL A 33 -12.54 14.91 -6.84
C VAL A 33 -13.56 16.03 -6.80
N ILE A 34 -13.27 17.05 -6.02
CA ILE A 34 -14.14 18.23 -5.87
C ILE A 34 -13.49 19.46 -6.51
N SER A 35 -14.33 20.41 -6.94
CA SER A 35 -13.88 21.60 -7.67
C SER A 35 -13.16 22.61 -6.77
N ASP A 36 -13.65 22.77 -5.57
CA ASP A 36 -13.18 23.76 -4.60
C ASP A 36 -13.20 23.15 -3.21
N ASN A 37 -12.01 22.95 -2.65
CA ASN A 37 -11.84 22.37 -1.33
C ASN A 37 -12.39 23.27 -0.20
N SER A 38 -12.49 24.58 -0.42
CA SER A 38 -13.01 25.51 0.57
C SER A 38 -14.52 25.38 0.79
N LYS A 39 -15.23 24.76 -0.16
CA LYS A 39 -16.68 24.47 -0.07
C LYS A 39 -16.98 23.17 0.70
N ALA A 40 -15.96 22.39 1.03
CA ALA A 40 -16.12 21.17 1.78
C ALA A 40 -15.88 21.43 3.28
N ASP A 41 -16.92 21.24 4.07
CA ASP A 41 -16.84 21.31 5.53
C ASP A 41 -16.23 19.99 6.06
N LYS A 42 -14.88 19.95 6.07
CA LYS A 42 -14.13 18.77 6.50
C LYS A 42 -14.47 18.37 7.94
N GLU A 43 -14.62 19.32 8.83
CA GLU A 43 -14.87 19.09 10.26
C GLU A 43 -16.24 18.46 10.48
N TYR A 44 -17.25 18.92 9.76
CA TYR A 44 -18.58 18.32 9.79
C TYR A 44 -18.55 16.90 9.23
N VAL A 45 -17.92 16.68 8.05
CA VAL A 45 -17.85 15.36 7.40
C VAL A 45 -17.10 14.35 8.27
N GLU A 46 -16.07 14.75 9.01
CA GLU A 46 -15.37 13.88 9.96
C GLU A 46 -16.25 13.39 11.12
N ASN A 47 -17.28 14.18 11.50
CA ASN A 47 -18.19 13.86 12.59
C ASN A 47 -19.47 13.11 12.15
N ILE A 48 -19.65 12.85 10.85
CA ILE A 48 -20.78 12.06 10.33
C ILE A 48 -20.68 10.61 10.83
N GLU A 49 -21.81 10.04 11.23
CA GLU A 49 -21.88 8.65 11.67
C GLU A 49 -21.32 7.70 10.60
N GLY A 50 -20.34 6.89 10.99
CA GLY A 50 -19.65 5.92 10.12
C GLY A 50 -18.43 6.46 9.38
N VAL A 51 -18.15 7.74 9.41
CA VAL A 51 -16.90 8.30 8.93
C VAL A 51 -15.82 8.14 10.00
N LYS A 52 -14.69 7.54 9.60
CA LYS A 52 -13.54 7.29 10.48
C LYS A 52 -12.44 8.33 10.34
N GLY A 53 -12.50 9.15 9.31
CA GLY A 53 -11.57 10.25 9.08
C GLY A 53 -11.69 10.79 7.65
N VAL A 54 -11.28 12.05 7.46
CA VAL A 54 -11.31 12.75 6.18
C VAL A 54 -9.98 13.45 5.94
N PHE A 55 -9.41 13.27 4.77
CA PHE A 55 -8.18 13.97 4.40
C PHE A 55 -8.13 14.28 2.91
N PHE A 56 -7.35 15.31 2.57
CA PHE A 56 -7.07 15.69 1.18
C PHE A 56 -5.70 15.16 0.80
N ALA A 57 -5.64 14.29 -0.21
CA ALA A 57 -4.39 13.77 -0.73
C ALA A 57 -4.47 13.57 -2.24
N GLN A 58 -3.40 13.88 -2.94
CA GLN A 58 -3.29 13.68 -4.39
C GLN A 58 -4.41 14.36 -5.21
N GLY A 59 -4.90 15.51 -4.77
CA GLY A 59 -6.01 16.23 -5.43
C GLY A 59 -7.38 15.60 -5.23
N GLN A 60 -7.53 14.72 -4.26
CA GLN A 60 -8.78 14.04 -3.90
C GLN A 60 -9.12 14.28 -2.43
N MET A 61 -10.40 14.45 -2.14
CA MET A 61 -10.95 14.27 -0.80
C MET A 61 -11.17 12.79 -0.57
N GLN A 62 -10.57 12.24 0.47
CA GLN A 62 -10.67 10.83 0.84
C GLN A 62 -11.37 10.70 2.18
N ILE A 63 -12.51 10.02 2.19
CA ILE A 63 -13.35 9.80 3.38
C ILE A 63 -13.23 8.32 3.75
N ILE A 64 -12.67 8.03 4.91
CA ILE A 64 -12.50 6.67 5.41
C ILE A 64 -13.82 6.22 6.03
N LEU A 65 -14.43 5.19 5.47
CA LEU A 65 -15.69 4.62 5.95
C LEU A 65 -15.49 3.20 6.49
N GLY A 66 -14.44 2.51 6.03
CA GLY A 66 -14.14 1.12 6.37
C GLY A 66 -14.68 0.12 5.34
N THR A 67 -14.23 -1.14 5.48
CA THR A 67 -14.67 -2.24 4.60
C THR A 67 -16.16 -2.49 4.75
N GLY A 68 -16.86 -2.72 3.63
CA GLY A 68 -18.31 -2.97 3.59
C GLY A 68 -19.18 -1.71 3.66
N VAL A 69 -18.85 -0.75 4.51
CA VAL A 69 -19.59 0.52 4.65
C VAL A 69 -19.39 1.42 3.45
N VAL A 70 -18.18 1.47 2.92
CA VAL A 70 -17.84 2.38 1.81
C VAL A 70 -18.65 2.10 0.55
N ASN A 71 -18.91 0.86 0.22
CA ASN A 71 -19.66 0.49 -0.98
C ASN A 71 -21.10 0.99 -0.90
N LYS A 72 -21.77 0.73 0.24
CA LYS A 72 -23.17 1.15 0.48
C LYS A 72 -23.32 2.68 0.48
N VAL A 73 -22.41 3.38 1.15
CA VAL A 73 -22.40 4.85 1.14
C VAL A 73 -22.09 5.39 -0.25
N TYR A 74 -21.21 4.74 -1.00
CA TYR A 74 -20.86 5.12 -2.36
C TYR A 74 -22.05 4.98 -3.30
N ASP A 75 -22.77 3.86 -3.28
CA ASP A 75 -23.93 3.62 -4.14
C ASP A 75 -25.03 4.66 -3.90
N GLU A 76 -25.33 4.94 -2.63
CA GLU A 76 -26.29 6.00 -2.30
C GLU A 76 -25.76 7.40 -2.69
N PHE A 77 -24.45 7.63 -2.49
CA PHE A 77 -23.83 8.90 -2.87
C PHE A 77 -23.91 9.16 -4.38
N ILE A 78 -23.63 8.17 -5.22
CA ILE A 78 -23.75 8.27 -6.67
C ILE A 78 -25.19 8.57 -7.10
N ARG A 79 -26.17 7.91 -6.47
CA ARG A 79 -27.59 8.16 -6.73
C ARG A 79 -28.00 9.58 -6.37
N ILE A 80 -27.55 10.07 -5.21
CA ILE A 80 -27.88 11.43 -4.72
C ILE A 80 -27.17 12.49 -5.57
N ALA A 81 -25.89 12.31 -5.83
CA ALA A 81 -25.06 13.26 -6.57
C ALA A 81 -25.42 13.32 -8.08
N GLY A 82 -26.02 12.25 -8.62
CA GLY A 82 -26.33 12.14 -10.04
C GLY A 82 -25.08 12.22 -10.91
N VAL A 83 -23.95 11.65 -10.43
CA VAL A 83 -22.69 11.52 -11.16
C VAL A 83 -22.52 10.07 -11.62
N SER A 84 -21.92 9.87 -12.79
CA SER A 84 -21.61 8.54 -13.28
C SER A 84 -20.49 7.91 -12.47
N GLU A 85 -20.55 6.60 -12.30
CA GLU A 85 -19.47 5.83 -11.71
C GLU A 85 -18.19 6.04 -12.53
N SER A 86 -17.12 6.45 -11.86
CA SER A 86 -15.83 6.70 -12.51
C SER A 86 -14.84 5.61 -12.11
N SER A 87 -14.11 5.09 -13.08
CA SER A 87 -13.02 4.16 -12.78
C SER A 87 -11.93 4.86 -11.96
N LYS A 88 -11.17 4.09 -11.15
CA LYS A 88 -10.01 4.62 -10.41
C LYS A 88 -9.01 5.35 -11.30
N GLU A 89 -8.91 4.92 -12.57
CA GLU A 89 -8.00 5.51 -13.55
C GLU A 89 -8.53 6.86 -14.07
N GLU A 90 -9.82 6.99 -14.27
CA GLU A 90 -10.45 8.26 -14.66
C GLU A 90 -10.35 9.30 -13.55
N LEU A 91 -10.61 8.92 -12.30
CA LEU A 91 -10.38 9.78 -11.13
C LEU A 91 -8.94 10.26 -11.05
N LYS A 92 -7.97 9.36 -11.26
CA LYS A 92 -6.55 9.71 -11.27
C LYS A 92 -6.21 10.69 -12.40
N LYS A 93 -6.82 10.55 -13.58
CA LYS A 93 -6.61 11.47 -14.72
C LYS A 93 -7.19 12.85 -14.42
N VAL A 94 -8.41 12.93 -13.88
CA VAL A 94 -9.07 14.20 -13.53
C VAL A 94 -8.33 14.92 -12.39
N ALA A 95 -7.92 14.18 -11.35
CA ALA A 95 -7.11 14.74 -10.25
C ALA A 95 -5.75 15.25 -10.76
N ALA A 96 -5.11 14.52 -11.67
CA ALA A 96 -3.82 14.91 -12.25
C ALA A 96 -3.91 16.18 -13.12
N SER A 97 -5.03 16.42 -13.79
CA SER A 97 -5.21 17.64 -14.62
C SER A 97 -5.25 18.93 -13.79
N ARG A 98 -5.61 18.84 -12.50
CA ARG A 98 -5.73 19.97 -11.57
C ARG A 98 -4.52 20.16 -10.64
N ALA A 99 -3.62 19.16 -10.58
CA ALA A 99 -2.43 19.23 -9.78
C ALA A 99 -1.47 20.31 -10.31
N ASN A 100 -0.84 21.05 -9.42
CA ASN A 100 0.21 21.98 -9.78
C ASN A 100 1.44 21.21 -10.35
N PRO A 101 2.36 21.87 -11.08
CA PRO A 101 3.51 21.20 -11.69
C PRO A 101 4.35 20.37 -10.71
N ALA A 102 4.56 20.85 -9.48
CA ALA A 102 5.29 20.12 -8.45
C ALA A 102 4.56 18.85 -8.02
N GLN A 103 3.24 18.92 -7.80
CA GLN A 103 2.42 17.75 -7.46
C GLN A 103 2.40 16.72 -8.60
N ARG A 104 2.39 17.18 -9.87
CA ARG A 104 2.48 16.28 -11.03
C ARG A 104 3.81 15.56 -11.08
N LEU A 105 4.93 16.28 -10.81
CA LEU A 105 6.25 15.68 -10.76
C LEU A 105 6.33 14.61 -9.65
N ILE A 106 5.89 14.94 -8.43
CA ILE A 106 5.87 14.03 -7.29
C ILE A 106 5.06 12.77 -7.63
N LYS A 107 3.87 12.95 -8.20
CA LYS A 107 3.02 11.83 -8.62
C LYS A 107 3.71 10.96 -9.68
N THR A 108 4.29 11.57 -10.70
CA THR A 108 4.99 10.85 -11.77
C THR A 108 6.14 10.00 -11.22
N LEU A 109 6.93 10.56 -10.30
CA LEU A 109 8.01 9.82 -9.65
C LEU A 109 7.46 8.69 -8.78
N GLY A 110 6.39 8.93 -8.02
CA GLY A 110 5.70 7.87 -7.28
C GLY A 110 5.20 6.75 -8.19
N ASP A 111 4.55 7.07 -9.29
CA ASP A 111 4.04 6.09 -10.26
C ASP A 111 5.18 5.26 -10.92
N ILE A 112 6.40 5.82 -11.03
CA ILE A 112 7.60 5.11 -11.51
C ILE A 112 8.14 4.15 -10.43
N PHE A 113 8.26 4.62 -9.17
CA PHE A 113 8.94 3.86 -8.11
C PHE A 113 8.05 2.83 -7.42
N VAL A 114 6.76 3.10 -7.21
CA VAL A 114 5.86 2.17 -6.51
C VAL A 114 5.88 0.74 -7.06
N PRO A 115 5.87 0.49 -8.39
CA PRO A 115 5.95 -0.86 -8.91
C PRO A 115 7.27 -1.59 -8.64
N ILE A 116 8.38 -0.86 -8.46
CA ILE A 116 9.72 -1.45 -8.25
C ILE A 116 10.09 -1.55 -6.76
N ILE A 117 9.33 -0.92 -5.84
CA ILE A 117 9.57 -1.00 -4.40
C ILE A 117 9.70 -2.45 -3.90
N PRO A 118 8.83 -3.42 -4.26
CA PRO A 118 8.99 -4.79 -3.78
C PRO A 118 10.35 -5.42 -4.11
N ALA A 119 10.89 -5.15 -5.30
CA ALA A 119 12.20 -5.65 -5.70
C ALA A 119 13.34 -5.00 -4.89
N ILE A 120 13.24 -3.68 -4.64
CA ILE A 120 14.21 -2.94 -3.82
C ILE A 120 14.17 -3.43 -2.38
N VAL A 121 12.96 -3.59 -1.79
CA VAL A 121 12.79 -4.07 -0.42
C VAL A 121 13.33 -5.49 -0.24
N ALA A 122 13.01 -6.41 -1.17
CA ALA A 122 13.53 -7.78 -1.12
C ALA A 122 15.06 -7.80 -1.17
N SER A 123 15.66 -7.03 -2.07
CA SER A 123 17.12 -6.90 -2.20
C SER A 123 17.73 -6.26 -0.96
N GLY A 124 17.15 -5.17 -0.44
CA GLY A 124 17.62 -4.48 0.76
C GLY A 124 17.53 -5.36 2.01
N PHE A 125 16.46 -6.13 2.16
CA PHE A 125 16.34 -7.06 3.29
C PHE A 125 17.37 -8.19 3.23
N LEU A 126 17.57 -8.77 2.05
CA LEU A 126 18.59 -9.80 1.85
C LEU A 126 20.01 -9.24 2.05
N MET A 127 20.26 -8.00 1.60
CA MET A 127 21.53 -7.30 1.87
C MET A 127 21.73 -7.12 3.38
N GLY A 128 20.71 -6.73 4.13
CA GLY A 128 20.77 -6.62 5.59
C GLY A 128 21.10 -7.95 6.26
N ILE A 129 20.54 -9.07 5.80
CA ILE A 129 20.89 -10.40 6.30
C ILE A 129 22.37 -10.72 6.00
N MET A 130 22.84 -10.43 4.79
CA MET A 130 24.24 -10.68 4.41
C MET A 130 25.20 -9.82 5.23
N GLU A 131 24.87 -8.56 5.51
CA GLU A 131 25.64 -7.68 6.39
C GLU A 131 25.66 -8.21 7.85
N ALA A 132 24.53 -8.73 8.33
CA ALA A 132 24.47 -9.36 9.64
C ALA A 132 25.38 -10.61 9.72
N LEU A 133 25.38 -11.44 8.70
CA LEU A 133 26.27 -12.59 8.59
C LEU A 133 27.74 -12.17 8.55
N ASN A 134 28.07 -11.18 7.72
CA ASN A 134 29.42 -10.60 7.64
C ASN A 134 29.88 -10.06 9.01
N PHE A 135 29.02 -9.31 9.70
CA PHE A 135 29.31 -8.78 11.03
C PHE A 135 29.59 -9.91 12.02
N MET A 136 28.78 -10.98 12.04
CA MET A 136 28.97 -12.11 12.95
C MET A 136 30.25 -12.89 12.64
N VAL A 137 30.58 -13.09 11.38
CA VAL A 137 31.83 -13.76 10.96
C VAL A 137 33.05 -12.92 11.33
N ASN A 138 33.03 -11.62 10.99
CA ASN A 138 34.17 -10.73 11.25
C ASN A 138 34.48 -10.53 12.76
N ASN A 139 33.45 -10.65 13.61
CA ASN A 139 33.61 -10.56 15.07
C ASN A 139 33.79 -11.93 15.75
N GLY A 140 33.91 -13.01 14.98
CA GLY A 140 34.16 -14.35 15.52
C GLY A 140 32.97 -15.01 16.22
N PHE A 141 31.75 -14.45 16.08
CA PHE A 141 30.52 -15.05 16.62
C PHE A 141 30.03 -16.25 15.81
N LEU A 142 30.41 -16.31 14.55
CA LEU A 142 29.97 -17.36 13.62
C LEU A 142 31.13 -17.73 12.70
N ASN A 143 31.36 -19.04 12.52
CA ASN A 143 32.34 -19.54 11.57
C ASN A 143 31.62 -20.17 10.39
N ILE A 144 31.49 -19.42 9.28
CA ILE A 144 30.87 -19.86 8.03
C ILE A 144 31.91 -19.78 6.93
N ASP A 145 31.89 -20.75 6.02
CA ASP A 145 32.65 -20.67 4.76
C ASP A 145 32.04 -19.60 3.86
N THR A 146 32.67 -18.42 3.85
CA THR A 146 32.27 -17.29 2.99
C THR A 146 32.62 -17.49 1.51
N SER A 147 33.39 -18.54 1.18
CA SER A 147 33.69 -18.96 -0.20
C SER A 147 32.69 -19.99 -0.74
N GLY A 148 31.83 -20.52 0.12
CA GLY A 148 30.81 -21.51 -0.25
C GLY A 148 29.75 -20.95 -1.21
N SER A 149 29.19 -21.82 -2.05
CA SER A 149 28.24 -21.44 -3.11
C SER A 149 27.00 -20.72 -2.58
N ILE A 150 26.46 -21.15 -1.42
CA ILE A 150 25.25 -20.53 -0.83
C ILE A 150 25.54 -19.09 -0.45
N TYR A 151 26.67 -18.83 0.22
CA TYR A 151 27.06 -17.48 0.61
C TYR A 151 27.30 -16.59 -0.60
N THR A 152 28.06 -17.06 -1.59
CA THR A 152 28.38 -16.33 -2.83
C THR A 152 27.12 -16.01 -3.63
N PHE A 153 26.19 -16.96 -3.77
CA PHE A 153 24.92 -16.72 -4.48
C PHE A 153 23.99 -15.79 -3.69
N ALA A 154 23.92 -15.92 -2.36
CA ALA A 154 23.13 -15.01 -1.54
C ALA A 154 23.67 -13.57 -1.64
N GLN A 155 24.98 -13.36 -1.69
CA GLN A 155 25.61 -12.07 -1.92
C GLN A 155 25.25 -11.52 -3.30
N LEU A 156 25.27 -12.34 -4.35
CA LEU A 156 24.86 -11.95 -5.70
C LEU A 156 23.37 -11.60 -5.75
N PHE A 157 22.50 -12.37 -5.12
CA PHE A 157 21.06 -12.10 -5.09
C PHE A 157 20.73 -10.81 -4.34
N SER A 158 21.46 -10.55 -3.24
CA SER A 158 21.20 -9.39 -2.38
C SER A 158 21.38 -8.04 -3.11
N ASN A 159 22.34 -7.93 -4.00
CA ASN A 159 22.63 -6.67 -4.68
C ASN A 159 22.05 -6.55 -6.09
N THR A 160 21.42 -7.63 -6.62
CA THR A 160 20.97 -7.68 -8.02
C THR A 160 20.01 -6.55 -8.39
N ALA A 161 19.00 -6.26 -7.55
CA ALA A 161 18.04 -5.20 -7.88
C ALA A 161 18.70 -3.81 -7.90
N TYR A 162 19.72 -3.57 -7.09
CA TYR A 162 20.48 -2.31 -7.09
C TYR A 162 21.40 -2.19 -8.30
N THR A 163 22.07 -3.28 -8.67
CA THR A 163 22.96 -3.33 -9.84
C THR A 163 22.21 -3.05 -11.13
N PHE A 164 21.02 -3.65 -11.27
CA PHE A 164 20.17 -3.51 -12.47
C PHE A 164 19.04 -2.49 -12.32
N LEU A 165 19.12 -1.63 -11.31
CA LEU A 165 18.10 -0.62 -11.02
C LEU A 165 17.78 0.29 -12.23
N PRO A 166 18.73 0.75 -13.05
CA PRO A 166 18.43 1.53 -14.24
C PRO A 166 17.45 0.83 -15.20
N ILE A 167 17.52 -0.49 -15.32
CA ILE A 167 16.57 -1.26 -16.16
C ILE A 167 15.15 -1.22 -15.55
N LEU A 168 15.04 -1.41 -14.23
CA LEU A 168 13.75 -1.40 -13.54
C LEU A 168 13.08 -0.02 -13.63
N ILE A 169 13.84 1.04 -13.39
CA ILE A 169 13.37 2.43 -13.51
C ILE A 169 12.98 2.74 -14.95
N ALA A 170 13.79 2.34 -15.92
CA ALA A 170 13.55 2.60 -17.33
C ALA A 170 12.30 1.89 -17.85
N TYR A 171 12.09 0.63 -17.47
CA TYR A 171 10.87 -0.12 -17.80
C TYR A 171 9.61 0.53 -17.20
N SER A 172 9.64 0.82 -15.91
CA SER A 172 8.52 1.45 -15.22
C SER A 172 8.25 2.88 -15.73
N GLY A 173 9.31 3.67 -15.93
CA GLY A 173 9.22 5.03 -16.46
C GLY A 173 8.64 5.08 -17.87
N ALA A 174 9.05 4.16 -18.76
CA ALA A 174 8.50 4.05 -20.11
C ALA A 174 6.98 3.82 -20.06
N LYS A 175 6.52 2.92 -19.20
CA LYS A 175 5.09 2.68 -18.98
C LYS A 175 4.35 3.94 -18.51
N VAL A 176 4.92 4.67 -17.55
CA VAL A 176 4.34 5.91 -17.01
C VAL A 176 4.31 7.03 -18.05
N PHE A 177 5.37 7.19 -18.83
CA PHE A 177 5.44 8.19 -19.90
C PHE A 177 4.71 7.78 -21.17
N GLY A 178 4.17 6.55 -21.24
CA GLY A 178 3.42 6.02 -22.38
C GLY A 178 4.30 5.72 -23.59
N ALA A 179 5.51 5.22 -23.37
CA ALA A 179 6.38 4.59 -24.34
C ALA A 179 6.31 3.07 -24.22
N ASN A 180 6.91 2.35 -25.16
CA ASN A 180 7.04 0.91 -25.06
C ASN A 180 7.98 0.53 -23.89
N PRO A 181 7.50 -0.23 -22.88
CA PRO A 181 8.30 -0.57 -21.71
C PRO A 181 9.57 -1.38 -22.02
N TYR A 182 9.53 -2.20 -23.06
CA TYR A 182 10.69 -3.00 -23.48
C TYR A 182 11.76 -2.14 -24.12
N LEU A 183 11.38 -1.11 -24.92
CA LEU A 183 12.34 -0.12 -25.43
C LEU A 183 12.93 0.70 -24.29
N GLY A 184 12.12 1.03 -23.28
CA GLY A 184 12.60 1.62 -22.04
C GLY A 184 13.67 0.75 -21.37
N ALA A 185 13.38 -0.53 -21.19
CA ALA A 185 14.35 -1.49 -20.64
C ALA A 185 15.66 -1.53 -21.44
N VAL A 186 15.59 -1.48 -22.77
CA VAL A 186 16.79 -1.42 -23.64
C VAL A 186 17.62 -0.17 -23.37
N ILE A 187 17.00 1.00 -23.16
CA ILE A 187 17.73 2.22 -22.76
C ILE A 187 18.42 2.01 -21.40
N GLY A 188 17.73 1.42 -20.42
CA GLY A 188 18.34 1.06 -19.13
C GLY A 188 19.53 0.12 -19.27
N MET A 189 19.43 -0.90 -20.15
CA MET A 189 20.52 -1.84 -20.46
C MET A 189 21.71 -1.12 -21.14
N ILE A 190 21.46 -0.19 -22.06
CA ILE A 190 22.51 0.63 -22.68
C ILE A 190 23.26 1.42 -21.61
N MET A 191 22.54 1.99 -20.64
CA MET A 191 23.15 2.83 -19.59
C MET A 191 24.06 2.04 -18.63
N ILE A 192 23.90 0.74 -18.52
CA ILE A 192 24.72 -0.13 -17.65
C ILE A 192 25.43 -1.23 -18.46
N HIS A 193 25.61 -1.00 -19.75
CA HIS A 193 26.21 -2.00 -20.63
C HIS A 193 27.63 -2.40 -20.16
N PRO A 194 28.02 -3.69 -20.22
CA PRO A 194 29.34 -4.16 -19.75
C PRO A 194 30.55 -3.49 -20.39
N ASN A 195 30.41 -2.90 -21.58
CA ASN A 195 31.45 -2.13 -22.24
C ASN A 195 31.67 -0.74 -21.62
N LEU A 196 30.78 -0.30 -20.72
CA LEU A 196 30.99 0.89 -19.88
C LEU A 196 31.64 0.45 -18.57
N GLN A 197 32.59 1.25 -18.08
CA GLN A 197 33.17 1.02 -16.76
C GLN A 197 32.07 1.09 -15.70
N ASN A 198 32.06 0.14 -14.75
CA ASN A 198 31.09 0.17 -13.67
C ASN A 198 31.26 1.46 -12.84
N ALA A 199 30.17 2.21 -12.62
CA ALA A 199 30.21 3.47 -11.87
C ALA A 199 30.78 3.34 -10.46
N TRP A 200 30.54 2.21 -9.80
CA TRP A 200 31.02 1.96 -8.42
C TRP A 200 32.53 1.72 -8.32
N THR A 201 33.18 1.34 -9.42
CA THR A 201 34.64 1.15 -9.43
C THR A 201 35.42 2.43 -9.75
N VAL A 202 34.73 3.47 -10.23
CA VAL A 202 35.40 4.74 -10.62
C VAL A 202 36.10 5.41 -9.44
N ALA A 203 35.51 5.34 -8.23
CA ALA A 203 36.09 5.92 -7.02
C ALA A 203 37.43 5.28 -6.62
N THR A 204 37.63 3.99 -6.92
CA THR A 204 38.85 3.24 -6.58
C THR A 204 39.83 3.12 -7.74
N GLU A 205 39.36 3.06 -8.97
CA GLU A 205 40.17 2.75 -10.15
C GLU A 205 40.38 3.98 -11.08
N GLY A 206 39.64 5.08 -10.84
CA GLY A 206 39.61 6.23 -11.75
C GLY A 206 38.85 5.93 -13.06
N VAL A 207 38.69 6.91 -13.91
CA VAL A 207 38.10 6.75 -15.25
C VAL A 207 39.11 6.10 -16.18
N LYS A 208 38.75 4.93 -16.77
CA LYS A 208 39.67 4.14 -17.63
C LYS A 208 39.63 4.54 -19.10
N ALA A 209 38.49 5.01 -19.59
CA ALA A 209 38.31 5.30 -21.01
C ALA A 209 37.40 6.51 -21.21
N THR A 210 37.71 7.27 -22.24
CA THR A 210 36.90 8.39 -22.72
C THR A 210 36.57 8.19 -24.20
N GLN A 211 35.44 8.70 -24.66
CA GLN A 211 34.99 8.63 -26.04
C GLN A 211 34.67 10.04 -26.55
N LYS A 212 35.26 10.39 -27.72
CA LYS A 212 34.89 11.63 -28.44
C LYS A 212 33.49 11.47 -29.05
N VAL A 213 32.65 12.46 -28.82
CA VAL A 213 31.26 12.49 -29.33
C VAL A 213 31.03 13.71 -30.20
N TRP A 214 29.92 13.72 -30.94
CA TRP A 214 29.51 14.81 -31.82
C TRP A 214 30.61 15.21 -32.79
N PHE A 215 31.15 14.22 -33.54
CA PHE A 215 32.24 14.42 -34.52
C PHE A 215 33.55 14.95 -33.91
N GLY A 216 33.77 14.66 -32.62
CA GLY A 216 34.98 15.06 -31.90
C GLY A 216 34.89 16.42 -31.19
N LEU A 217 33.67 16.97 -31.05
CA LEU A 217 33.44 18.26 -30.40
C LEU A 217 33.88 18.26 -28.93
N TYR A 218 33.58 17.18 -28.21
CA TYR A 218 34.00 16.95 -26.82
C TYR A 218 34.13 15.47 -26.51
N SER A 219 34.69 15.17 -25.33
CA SER A 219 34.84 13.78 -24.84
C SER A 219 33.96 13.53 -23.64
N ILE A 220 33.44 12.34 -23.54
CA ILE A 220 32.68 11.83 -22.38
C ILE A 220 33.43 10.65 -21.75
N ASP A 221 33.23 10.44 -20.46
CA ASP A 221 33.72 9.27 -19.75
C ASP A 221 32.88 8.05 -20.12
N MET A 222 33.55 6.93 -20.44
CA MET A 222 32.89 5.68 -20.75
C MET A 222 32.51 4.92 -19.47
N VAL A 223 31.67 5.56 -18.64
CA VAL A 223 31.22 5.09 -17.34
C VAL A 223 29.74 4.78 -17.41
N GLY A 224 29.33 3.67 -16.79
CA GLY A 224 27.93 3.26 -16.67
C GLY A 224 27.19 4.10 -15.62
N TYR A 225 25.88 3.94 -15.62
CA TYR A 225 24.96 4.70 -14.76
C TYR A 225 24.38 3.85 -13.63
N GLN A 226 25.15 2.88 -13.11
CA GLN A 226 24.76 2.08 -11.95
C GLN A 226 24.52 3.00 -10.75
N GLY A 227 23.38 2.85 -10.09
CA GLY A 227 22.97 3.67 -8.95
C GLY A 227 22.44 5.07 -9.28
N HIS A 228 22.52 5.52 -10.54
CA HIS A 228 21.93 6.79 -10.95
C HIS A 228 20.43 6.63 -11.28
N VAL A 229 19.66 7.64 -10.93
CA VAL A 229 18.19 7.64 -11.06
C VAL A 229 17.69 8.72 -12.01
N ILE A 230 18.11 9.97 -11.79
CA ILE A 230 17.61 11.13 -12.55
C ILE A 230 17.95 11.01 -14.03
N PRO A 231 19.19 10.66 -14.44
CA PRO A 231 19.53 10.48 -15.85
C PRO A 231 18.66 9.43 -16.56
N VAL A 232 18.32 8.33 -15.85
CA VAL A 232 17.49 7.24 -16.41
C VAL A 232 16.07 7.72 -16.68
N ILE A 233 15.46 8.42 -15.73
CA ILE A 233 14.10 8.97 -15.87
C ILE A 233 14.01 9.93 -17.05
N ILE A 234 14.99 10.83 -17.17
CA ILE A 234 15.04 11.81 -18.26
C ILE A 234 15.27 11.13 -19.61
N ALA A 235 16.17 10.13 -19.67
CA ALA A 235 16.43 9.37 -20.89
C ALA A 235 15.14 8.70 -21.40
N VAL A 236 14.38 8.07 -20.51
CA VAL A 236 13.14 7.39 -20.88
C VAL A 236 11.99 8.36 -21.20
N TRP A 237 11.97 9.52 -20.55
CA TRP A 237 11.05 10.60 -20.96
C TRP A 237 11.35 11.07 -22.39
N VAL A 238 12.64 11.24 -22.75
CA VAL A 238 13.06 11.58 -24.12
C VAL A 238 12.69 10.48 -25.10
N LEU A 239 12.92 9.21 -24.75
CA LEU A 239 12.46 8.05 -25.52
C LEU A 239 10.98 8.16 -25.87
N ALA A 240 10.15 8.43 -24.85
CA ALA A 240 8.71 8.53 -25.02
C ALA A 240 8.29 9.68 -25.95
N GLN A 241 9.03 10.81 -25.92
CA GLN A 241 8.77 11.93 -26.83
C GLN A 241 9.14 11.61 -28.28
N ILE A 242 10.23 10.89 -28.49
CA ILE A 242 10.71 10.48 -29.82
C ILE A 242 9.76 9.43 -30.39
N GLU A 243 9.51 8.35 -29.66
CA GLU A 243 8.64 7.25 -30.08
C GLU A 243 7.23 7.73 -30.47
N LYS A 244 6.60 8.54 -29.61
CA LYS A 244 5.26 9.12 -29.89
C LYS A 244 5.21 10.01 -31.12
N ARG A 245 6.31 10.70 -31.45
CA ARG A 245 6.38 11.51 -32.67
C ARG A 245 6.59 10.65 -33.91
N LEU A 246 7.46 9.63 -33.80
CA LEU A 246 7.73 8.72 -34.92
C LEU A 246 6.47 7.94 -35.32
N HIS A 247 5.70 7.40 -34.38
CA HIS A 247 4.41 6.75 -34.65
C HIS A 247 3.42 7.63 -35.43
N LYS A 248 3.55 8.96 -35.39
CA LYS A 248 2.69 9.89 -36.14
C LYS A 248 3.18 10.19 -37.55
N VAL A 249 4.48 10.00 -37.80
CA VAL A 249 5.15 10.42 -39.04
C VAL A 249 5.53 9.20 -39.89
N VAL A 250 5.90 8.10 -39.26
CA VAL A 250 6.31 6.88 -39.97
C VAL A 250 5.07 6.16 -40.52
N PRO A 251 5.06 5.80 -41.82
CA PRO A 251 3.96 5.03 -42.38
C PRO A 251 3.81 3.66 -41.69
N ALA A 252 2.58 3.19 -41.48
CA ALA A 252 2.26 1.98 -40.73
C ALA A 252 3.04 0.74 -41.20
N MET A 253 3.36 0.64 -42.49
CA MET A 253 4.14 -0.45 -43.07
C MET A 253 5.57 -0.53 -42.47
N PHE A 254 6.17 0.60 -42.12
CA PHE A 254 7.54 0.71 -41.64
C PHE A 254 7.61 0.94 -40.13
N ASP A 255 6.49 1.25 -39.48
CA ASP A 255 6.44 1.67 -38.07
C ASP A 255 6.99 0.62 -37.10
N LEU A 256 6.74 -0.67 -37.39
CA LEU A 256 7.14 -1.78 -36.53
C LEU A 256 8.67 -1.89 -36.35
N PHE A 257 9.48 -1.43 -37.29
CA PHE A 257 10.94 -1.54 -37.20
C PHE A 257 11.66 -0.19 -37.22
N VAL A 258 11.16 0.80 -37.97
CA VAL A 258 11.79 2.13 -38.03
C VAL A 258 11.64 2.88 -36.71
N THR A 259 10.44 2.88 -36.12
CA THR A 259 10.19 3.58 -34.88
C THR A 259 11.04 3.05 -33.70
N PRO A 260 11.08 1.74 -33.39
CA PRO A 260 11.97 1.22 -32.36
C PRO A 260 13.45 1.48 -32.63
N LEU A 261 13.91 1.23 -33.86
CA LEU A 261 15.30 1.43 -34.25
C LEU A 261 15.76 2.88 -34.01
N VAL A 262 15.03 3.83 -34.58
CA VAL A 262 15.36 5.26 -34.48
C VAL A 262 15.21 5.76 -33.03
N SER A 263 14.14 5.35 -32.33
CA SER A 263 13.90 5.75 -30.94
C SER A 263 15.05 5.30 -30.04
N VAL A 264 15.46 4.04 -30.13
CA VAL A 264 16.55 3.50 -29.28
C VAL A 264 17.89 4.11 -29.67
N PHE A 265 18.20 4.20 -30.95
CA PHE A 265 19.49 4.74 -31.41
C PHE A 265 19.66 6.21 -31.01
N VAL A 266 18.67 7.04 -31.32
CA VAL A 266 18.73 8.49 -31.03
C VAL A 266 18.71 8.71 -29.52
N THR A 267 17.82 8.06 -28.78
CA THR A 267 17.77 8.19 -27.31
C THR A 267 19.06 7.69 -26.67
N GLY A 268 19.54 6.51 -27.07
CA GLY A 268 20.79 5.95 -26.52
C GLY A 268 21.98 6.86 -26.73
N TYR A 269 22.16 7.41 -27.95
CA TYR A 269 23.23 8.35 -28.24
C TYR A 269 23.11 9.67 -27.44
N LEU A 270 21.90 10.25 -27.38
CA LEU A 270 21.63 11.44 -26.57
C LEU A 270 21.85 11.16 -25.07
N THR A 271 21.48 9.98 -24.62
CA THR A 271 21.65 9.57 -23.21
C THR A 271 23.12 9.53 -22.82
N LEU A 272 23.95 8.85 -23.59
CA LEU A 272 25.38 8.71 -23.26
C LEU A 272 26.14 10.00 -23.48
N SER A 273 25.78 10.78 -24.52
CA SER A 273 26.53 11.99 -24.87
C SER A 273 26.10 13.26 -24.15
N ILE A 274 24.82 13.44 -23.85
CA ILE A 274 24.30 14.74 -23.33
C ILE A 274 23.56 14.53 -22.00
N ILE A 275 22.51 13.69 -22.02
CA ILE A 275 21.57 13.57 -20.88
C ILE A 275 22.30 13.04 -19.64
N GLY A 276 23.06 11.97 -19.79
CA GLY A 276 23.80 11.35 -18.72
C GLY A 276 24.77 12.30 -18.03
N PRO A 277 25.76 12.88 -18.74
CA PRO A 277 26.73 13.80 -18.14
C PRO A 277 26.08 15.01 -17.43
N ILE A 278 25.06 15.62 -18.06
CA ILE A 278 24.38 16.78 -17.48
C ILE A 278 23.62 16.38 -16.21
N PHE A 279 22.77 15.33 -16.31
CA PHE A 279 21.88 14.98 -15.20
C PHE A 279 22.57 14.23 -14.06
N VAL A 280 23.71 13.57 -14.29
CA VAL A 280 24.60 13.11 -13.22
C VAL A 280 25.16 14.30 -12.43
N THR A 281 25.54 15.37 -13.11
CA THR A 281 26.03 16.60 -12.44
C THR A 281 24.91 17.23 -11.59
N VAL A 282 23.69 17.31 -12.12
CA VAL A 282 22.52 17.81 -11.37
C VAL A 282 22.22 16.93 -10.17
N GLU A 283 22.20 15.60 -10.37
CA GLU A 283 21.96 14.61 -9.29
C GLU A 283 23.02 14.73 -8.20
N ASN A 284 24.30 14.81 -8.56
CA ASN A 284 25.38 15.02 -7.63
C ASN A 284 25.27 16.35 -6.87
N GLY A 285 24.83 17.41 -7.52
CA GLY A 285 24.56 18.70 -6.88
C GLY A 285 23.45 18.60 -5.82
N LEU A 286 22.35 17.90 -6.14
CA LEU A 286 21.26 17.64 -5.21
C LEU A 286 21.73 16.82 -4.01
N LEU A 287 22.44 15.72 -4.25
CA LEU A 287 22.97 14.85 -3.20
C LEU A 287 23.96 15.56 -2.28
N ASN A 288 24.83 16.39 -2.85
CA ASN A 288 25.76 17.22 -2.06
C ASN A 288 25.00 18.23 -1.21
N GLY A 289 23.96 18.87 -1.74
CA GLY A 289 23.10 19.79 -0.99
C GLY A 289 22.41 19.12 0.20
N ILE A 290 21.86 17.93 -0.01
CA ILE A 290 21.25 17.14 1.07
C ILE A 290 22.31 16.71 2.10
N GLN A 291 23.47 16.25 1.65
CA GLN A 291 24.57 15.88 2.54
C GLN A 291 25.06 17.06 3.36
N TRP A 292 25.15 18.25 2.74
CA TRP A 292 25.49 19.48 3.44
C TRP A 292 24.45 19.83 4.52
N LEU A 293 23.14 19.68 4.23
CA LEU A 293 22.09 19.88 5.22
C LEU A 293 22.19 18.88 6.39
N ILE A 294 22.45 17.60 6.09
CA ILE A 294 22.63 16.57 7.11
C ILE A 294 23.86 16.87 7.98
N ALA A 295 24.94 17.37 7.38
CA ALA A 295 26.20 17.67 8.04
C ALA A 295 26.21 19.04 8.77
N LEU A 296 25.11 19.78 8.80
CA LEU A 296 25.04 21.04 9.55
C LEU A 296 25.41 20.82 11.03
N PRO A 297 26.15 21.75 11.66
CA PRO A 297 26.60 21.64 13.03
C PRO A 297 25.45 21.25 13.98
N PHE A 298 25.78 20.44 14.98
CA PHE A 298 24.83 19.98 16.00
C PHE A 298 23.63 19.20 15.48
N GLY A 299 23.63 18.72 14.23
CA GLY A 299 22.53 17.96 13.62
C GLY A 299 21.27 18.77 13.34
N ILE A 300 21.37 20.11 13.27
CA ILE A 300 20.20 21.02 13.10
C ILE A 300 19.47 20.70 11.79
N GLY A 301 20.17 20.45 10.69
CA GLY A 301 19.54 20.11 9.42
C GLY A 301 18.75 18.81 9.51
N SER A 302 19.34 17.79 10.12
CA SER A 302 18.68 16.50 10.33
C SER A 302 17.50 16.58 11.29
N PHE A 303 17.57 17.44 12.31
CA PHE A 303 16.44 17.73 13.18
C PHE A 303 15.25 18.28 12.38
N ILE A 304 15.48 19.26 11.53
CA ILE A 304 14.44 19.84 10.65
C ILE A 304 13.90 18.77 9.69
N MET A 305 14.79 18.02 9.04
CA MET A 305 14.40 16.97 8.10
C MET A 305 13.57 15.87 8.78
N GLY A 306 13.96 15.44 9.97
CA GLY A 306 13.21 14.46 10.77
C GLY A 306 11.83 14.96 11.23
N ALA A 307 11.72 16.25 11.58
CA ALA A 307 10.45 16.87 11.91
C ALA A 307 9.47 16.90 10.73
N PHE A 308 9.98 17.21 9.53
CA PHE A 308 9.16 17.35 8.33
C PHE A 308 8.95 16.05 7.56
N TYR A 309 9.63 14.96 7.90
CA TYR A 309 9.50 13.69 7.19
C TYR A 309 8.05 13.16 7.21
N ALA A 310 7.42 13.03 8.38
CA ALA A 310 6.05 12.53 8.47
C ALA A 310 5.01 13.44 7.76
N PRO A 311 5.06 14.77 7.83
CA PRO A 311 4.28 15.66 6.96
C PRO A 311 4.43 15.37 5.46
N THR A 312 5.62 15.02 5.00
CA THR A 312 5.85 14.68 3.58
C THR A 312 5.31 13.29 3.23
N VAL A 313 5.27 12.35 4.18
CA VAL A 313 4.57 11.06 4.01
C VAL A 313 3.07 11.30 3.81
N VAL A 314 2.47 12.20 4.61
CA VAL A 314 1.06 12.59 4.45
C VAL A 314 0.80 13.23 3.08
N ALA A 315 1.74 14.02 2.60
CA ALA A 315 1.69 14.62 1.26
C ALA A 315 1.94 13.61 0.11
N GLY A 316 2.35 12.37 0.42
CA GLY A 316 2.65 11.32 -0.57
C GLY A 316 4.01 11.49 -1.27
N VAL A 317 4.93 12.27 -0.68
CA VAL A 317 6.25 12.60 -1.25
C VAL A 317 7.30 11.53 -0.89
N ASN A 318 7.03 10.68 0.12
CA ASN A 318 7.97 9.71 0.68
C ASN A 318 8.62 8.78 -0.36
N HIS A 319 7.90 8.42 -1.43
CA HIS A 319 8.44 7.57 -2.49
C HIS A 319 9.59 8.22 -3.28
N MET A 320 9.70 9.55 -3.25
CA MET A 320 10.82 10.27 -3.88
C MET A 320 12.14 10.11 -3.12
N TYR A 321 12.07 9.83 -1.84
CA TYR A 321 13.27 9.72 -1.00
C TYR A 321 14.14 8.50 -1.33
N THR A 322 13.57 7.51 -2.01
CA THR A 322 14.34 6.40 -2.58
C THR A 322 15.44 6.89 -3.53
N ILE A 323 15.20 8.00 -4.24
CA ILE A 323 16.23 8.63 -5.11
C ILE A 323 17.42 9.10 -4.28
N ILE A 324 17.16 9.69 -3.11
CA ILE A 324 18.20 10.19 -2.20
C ILE A 324 18.99 9.01 -1.64
N ASP A 325 18.31 7.97 -1.15
CA ASP A 325 18.94 6.78 -0.61
C ASP A 325 19.86 6.13 -1.64
N LEU A 326 19.34 5.87 -2.85
CA LEU A 326 20.08 5.21 -3.92
C LEU A 326 21.26 6.06 -4.40
N GLY A 327 21.05 7.36 -4.53
CA GLY A 327 22.12 8.28 -4.90
C GLY A 327 23.23 8.36 -3.83
N GLN A 328 22.86 8.39 -2.54
CA GLN A 328 23.85 8.37 -1.45
C GLN A 328 24.60 7.03 -1.40
N LEU A 329 23.90 5.90 -1.56
CA LEU A 329 24.52 4.57 -1.63
C LEU A 329 25.51 4.48 -2.79
N SER A 330 25.14 4.98 -3.97
CA SER A 330 26.02 5.01 -5.14
C SER A 330 27.27 5.88 -4.92
N LYS A 331 27.10 7.03 -4.27
CA LYS A 331 28.16 8.03 -4.15
C LYS A 331 29.06 7.84 -2.93
N PHE A 332 28.47 7.44 -1.78
CA PHE A 332 29.15 7.40 -0.49
C PHE A 332 29.28 5.96 0.06
N GLY A 333 28.68 4.96 -0.61
CA GLY A 333 28.62 3.58 -0.13
C GLY A 333 27.64 3.35 1.01
N VAL A 334 27.07 4.43 1.56
CA VAL A 334 26.07 4.41 2.63
C VAL A 334 25.03 5.50 2.40
N THR A 335 23.82 5.29 2.89
CA THR A 335 22.81 6.34 2.95
C THR A 335 22.65 6.88 4.38
N TYR A 336 22.75 8.18 4.54
CA TYR A 336 22.49 8.88 5.80
C TYR A 336 21.00 9.27 5.92
N TRP A 337 20.26 9.23 4.81
CA TRP A 337 18.84 9.56 4.78
C TRP A 337 17.96 8.49 5.43
N LEU A 338 18.26 7.21 5.19
CA LEU A 338 17.47 6.10 5.71
C LEU A 338 17.35 6.07 7.24
N PRO A 339 18.42 6.30 8.05
CA PRO A 339 18.30 6.41 9.49
C PRO A 339 17.38 7.57 9.94
N LEU A 340 17.40 8.72 9.24
CA LEU A 340 16.50 9.84 9.54
C LEU A 340 15.04 9.47 9.28
N ALA A 341 14.77 8.84 8.14
CA ALA A 341 13.46 8.32 7.78
C ALA A 341 12.98 7.27 8.80
N SER A 342 13.87 6.38 9.20
CA SER A 342 13.59 5.34 10.20
C SER A 342 13.23 5.96 11.56
N ALA A 343 13.98 6.97 12.03
CA ALA A 343 13.67 7.69 13.26
C ALA A 343 12.28 8.32 13.23
N ALA A 344 11.91 8.97 12.12
CA ALA A 344 10.60 9.58 11.97
C ALA A 344 9.46 8.54 11.96
N ASN A 345 9.65 7.40 11.31
CA ASN A 345 8.68 6.30 11.27
C ASN A 345 8.45 5.72 12.68
N ILE A 346 9.53 5.44 13.39
CA ILE A 346 9.53 4.89 14.75
C ILE A 346 8.85 5.85 15.72
N ALA A 347 9.10 7.15 15.60
CA ALA A 347 8.49 8.16 16.43
C ALA A 347 6.97 8.21 16.28
N GLN A 348 6.43 8.04 15.04
CA GLN A 348 4.99 7.93 14.85
C GLN A 348 4.41 6.70 15.56
N GLY A 349 5.15 5.59 15.62
CA GLY A 349 4.81 4.40 16.40
C GLY A 349 4.74 4.69 17.90
N GLY A 350 5.74 5.42 18.45
CA GLY A 350 5.77 5.84 19.85
C GLY A 350 4.60 6.72 20.23
N ALA A 351 4.27 7.70 19.38
CA ALA A 351 3.10 8.58 19.58
C ALA A 351 1.79 7.76 19.57
N THR A 352 1.65 6.82 18.63
CA THR A 352 0.46 5.96 18.52
C THR A 352 0.33 5.03 19.73
N LEU A 353 1.43 4.47 20.23
CA LEU A 353 1.40 3.61 21.43
C LEU A 353 0.97 4.41 22.67
N ALA A 354 1.43 5.65 22.81
CA ALA A 354 0.98 6.51 23.91
C ALA A 354 -0.53 6.75 23.88
N VAL A 355 -1.12 6.96 22.69
CA VAL A 355 -2.59 7.04 22.53
C VAL A 355 -3.24 5.72 22.93
N ALA A 356 -2.72 4.59 22.45
CA ALA A 356 -3.27 3.25 22.71
C ALA A 356 -3.32 2.91 24.21
N LEU A 357 -2.28 3.29 24.96
CA LEU A 357 -2.20 3.00 26.40
C LEU A 357 -3.00 3.99 27.25
N LYS A 358 -3.18 5.20 26.77
CA LYS A 358 -3.86 6.26 27.53
C LYS A 358 -5.37 6.30 27.30
N THR A 359 -5.84 5.84 26.13
CA THR A 359 -7.27 5.82 25.80
C THR A 359 -8.05 4.76 26.61
N LYS A 360 -9.26 5.10 27.02
CA LYS A 360 -10.23 4.19 27.61
C LYS A 360 -11.18 3.59 26.57
N ASP A 361 -11.22 4.14 25.35
CA ASP A 361 -12.02 3.64 24.26
C ASP A 361 -11.40 2.38 23.66
N GLN A 362 -12.09 1.26 23.80
CA GLN A 362 -11.62 -0.04 23.30
C GLN A 362 -11.50 -0.08 21.76
N LYS A 363 -12.33 0.68 21.02
CA LYS A 363 -12.24 0.77 19.56
C LYS A 363 -10.96 1.48 19.12
N ILE A 364 -10.60 2.57 19.82
CA ILE A 364 -9.34 3.27 19.56
C ILE A 364 -8.16 2.39 19.93
N LYS A 365 -8.23 1.71 21.08
CA LYS A 365 -7.16 0.84 21.57
C LYS A 365 -6.88 -0.33 20.64
N SER A 366 -7.92 -1.04 20.17
CA SER A 366 -7.80 -2.18 19.26
C SER A 366 -7.19 -1.81 17.90
N MET A 367 -7.37 -0.57 17.45
CA MET A 367 -6.75 -0.06 16.22
C MET A 367 -5.33 0.47 16.49
N ALA A 368 -5.12 1.17 17.60
CA ALA A 368 -3.87 1.89 17.85
C ALA A 368 -2.70 0.95 18.21
N VAL A 369 -2.95 -0.17 18.93
CA VAL A 369 -1.88 -1.13 19.29
C VAL A 369 -1.25 -1.77 18.05
N PRO A 370 -2.01 -2.40 17.12
CA PRO A 370 -1.45 -2.96 15.89
C PRO A 370 -0.80 -1.87 15.00
N SER A 371 -1.38 -0.67 14.96
CA SER A 371 -0.84 0.44 14.18
C SER A 371 0.52 0.93 14.70
N ALA A 372 0.70 0.97 16.04
CA ALA A 372 1.97 1.31 16.66
C ALA A 372 3.05 0.27 16.32
N LEU A 373 2.71 -1.02 16.40
CA LEU A 373 3.61 -2.11 16.02
C LEU A 373 3.99 -2.02 14.54
N SER A 374 3.01 -1.80 13.66
CA SER A 374 3.23 -1.62 12.22
C SER A 374 4.22 -0.49 11.93
N ALA A 375 4.08 0.66 12.62
CA ALA A 375 5.01 1.79 12.45
C ALA A 375 6.42 1.46 12.95
N CYS A 376 6.56 0.71 14.06
CA CYS A 376 7.86 0.20 14.53
C CYS A 376 8.50 -0.77 13.53
N MET A 377 7.72 -1.44 12.70
CA MET A 377 8.20 -2.30 11.59
C MET A 377 8.46 -1.52 10.29
N GLY A 378 8.24 -0.21 10.28
CA GLY A 378 8.50 0.66 9.13
C GLY A 378 7.27 0.99 8.27
N ILE A 379 6.09 0.48 8.59
CA ILE A 379 4.82 0.74 7.87
C ILE A 379 3.99 1.72 8.70
N THR A 380 4.07 3.00 8.37
CA THR A 380 3.56 4.10 9.21
C THR A 380 2.14 4.55 8.87
N GLU A 381 1.59 4.15 7.73
CA GLU A 381 0.29 4.61 7.26
C GLU A 381 -0.85 4.34 8.27
N PRO A 382 -0.96 3.15 8.90
CA PRO A 382 -1.98 2.91 9.91
C PRO A 382 -1.84 3.81 11.15
N ALA A 383 -0.61 4.06 11.59
CA ALA A 383 -0.33 4.91 12.73
C ALA A 383 -0.62 6.38 12.44
N ILE A 384 -0.13 6.89 11.30
CA ILE A 384 -0.29 8.29 10.91
C ILE A 384 -1.76 8.60 10.61
N PHE A 385 -2.39 7.85 9.69
CA PHE A 385 -3.74 8.16 9.21
C PHE A 385 -4.84 7.63 10.12
N GLY A 386 -4.62 6.44 10.74
CA GLY A 386 -5.62 5.83 11.61
C GLY A 386 -5.72 6.48 12.98
N VAL A 387 -4.59 6.95 13.53
CA VAL A 387 -4.51 7.43 14.91
C VAL A 387 -3.99 8.85 15.02
N ASN A 388 -2.74 9.10 14.63
CA ASN A 388 -2.03 10.33 15.00
C ASN A 388 -2.64 11.59 14.37
N LEU A 389 -2.99 11.56 13.08
CA LEU A 389 -3.66 12.67 12.39
C LEU A 389 -5.09 12.88 12.87
N ARG A 390 -5.80 11.79 13.22
CA ARG A 390 -7.17 11.88 13.75
C ARG A 390 -7.24 12.75 15.00
N PHE A 391 -6.23 12.66 15.88
CA PHE A 391 -6.16 13.48 17.10
C PHE A 391 -5.29 14.73 16.94
N GLY A 392 -4.58 14.89 15.83
CA GLY A 392 -3.74 16.02 15.47
C GLY A 392 -2.48 16.17 16.33
N LYS A 393 -2.63 16.37 17.64
CA LYS A 393 -1.49 16.55 18.55
C LYS A 393 -0.52 15.36 18.59
N PRO A 394 -0.95 14.07 18.63
CA PRO A 394 -0.03 12.94 18.57
C PRO A 394 0.84 12.96 17.31
N PHE A 395 0.30 13.39 16.18
CA PHE A 395 1.06 13.53 14.94
C PHE A 395 2.21 14.52 15.09
N VAL A 396 1.94 15.70 15.67
CA VAL A 396 2.97 16.72 15.92
C VAL A 396 4.02 16.22 16.91
N MET A 397 3.60 15.52 17.97
CA MET A 397 4.55 14.95 18.95
C MET A 397 5.41 13.85 18.31
N GLY A 398 4.84 13.07 17.40
CA GLY A 398 5.59 12.12 16.55
C GLY A 398 6.62 12.81 15.65
N CYS A 399 6.27 13.96 15.04
CA CYS A 399 7.22 14.76 14.25
C CYS A 399 8.39 15.27 15.11
N ILE A 400 8.11 15.74 16.33
CA ILE A 400 9.14 16.21 17.27
C ILE A 400 10.05 15.05 17.72
N GLY A 401 9.46 13.89 18.05
CA GLY A 401 10.24 12.70 18.40
C GLY A 401 11.14 12.25 17.25
N GLY A 402 10.63 12.26 16.02
CA GLY A 402 11.40 11.98 14.81
C GLY A 402 12.56 12.96 14.60
N ALA A 403 12.35 14.25 14.91
CA ALA A 403 13.39 15.25 14.86
C ALA A 403 14.56 14.94 15.82
N PHE A 404 14.27 14.57 17.06
CA PHE A 404 15.32 14.19 18.02
C PHE A 404 16.08 12.92 17.62
N GLY A 405 15.37 11.90 17.12
CA GLY A 405 16.03 10.69 16.60
C GLY A 405 16.92 10.97 15.39
N ALA A 406 16.45 11.80 14.45
CA ALA A 406 17.20 12.19 13.26
C ALA A 406 18.44 13.03 13.63
N LEU A 407 18.31 13.95 14.59
CA LEU A 407 19.44 14.70 15.14
C LEU A 407 20.50 13.75 15.68
N PHE A 408 20.09 12.78 16.52
CA PHE A 408 21.02 11.82 17.10
C PHE A 408 21.70 10.97 16.02
N ALA A 409 20.95 10.48 15.01
CA ALA A 409 21.50 9.72 13.89
C ALA A 409 22.58 10.53 13.13
N SER A 410 22.32 11.82 12.90
CA SER A 410 23.28 12.71 12.23
C SER A 410 24.55 12.96 13.06
N VAL A 411 24.40 13.30 14.35
CA VAL A 411 25.54 13.57 15.25
C VAL A 411 26.44 12.35 15.40
N THR A 412 25.86 11.13 15.38
CA THR A 412 26.63 9.89 15.45
C THR A 412 27.16 9.40 14.10
N GLY A 413 26.86 10.09 13.02
CA GLY A 413 27.26 9.70 11.66
C GLY A 413 26.65 8.36 11.23
N LEU A 414 25.44 8.04 11.72
CA LEU A 414 24.78 6.78 11.45
C LEU A 414 24.41 6.70 9.96
N GLY A 415 24.97 5.72 9.25
CA GLY A 415 24.69 5.43 7.85
C GLY A 415 24.21 3.99 7.67
N ALA A 416 23.33 3.78 6.69
CA ALA A 416 22.83 2.46 6.31
C ALA A 416 23.48 1.99 5.01
N THR A 417 23.80 0.70 4.92
CA THR A 417 24.45 0.06 3.76
C THR A 417 23.50 -0.33 2.64
N GLY A 418 22.20 -0.11 2.85
CA GLY A 418 21.13 -0.38 1.89
C GLY A 418 19.92 0.50 2.13
N THR A 419 18.84 0.32 1.37
CA THR A 419 17.57 1.04 1.53
C THR A 419 16.37 0.10 1.45
N GLY A 420 15.16 0.63 1.65
CA GLY A 420 13.89 -0.09 1.52
C GLY A 420 13.38 -0.71 2.82
N VAL A 421 14.17 -0.76 3.89
CA VAL A 421 13.78 -1.33 5.18
C VAL A 421 14.04 -0.31 6.29
N THR A 422 13.01 0.03 7.05
CA THR A 422 13.07 0.97 8.18
C THR A 422 12.55 0.31 9.47
N GLY A 423 12.45 1.05 10.55
CA GLY A 423 11.96 0.54 11.83
C GLY A 423 12.92 -0.45 12.49
N ILE A 424 12.40 -1.44 13.16
CA ILE A 424 13.20 -2.45 13.89
C ILE A 424 14.16 -3.17 12.93
N PHE A 425 13.69 -3.54 11.74
CA PHE A 425 14.51 -4.27 10.77
C PHE A 425 15.60 -3.40 10.12
N GLY A 426 15.48 -2.08 10.17
CA GLY A 426 16.51 -1.16 9.67
C GLY A 426 17.88 -1.31 10.37
N ILE A 427 17.92 -1.92 11.57
CA ILE A 427 19.17 -2.23 12.27
C ILE A 427 20.09 -3.12 11.41
N LEU A 428 19.52 -4.01 10.59
CA LEU A 428 20.28 -4.92 9.74
C LEU A 428 21.10 -4.18 8.67
N LEU A 429 20.65 -2.98 8.30
CA LEU A 429 21.35 -2.10 7.34
C LEU A 429 22.33 -1.14 8.04
N CYS A 430 22.35 -1.09 9.38
CA CYS A 430 23.16 -0.20 10.20
C CYS A 430 24.10 -0.94 11.15
N LEU A 431 24.49 -2.17 10.80
CA LEU A 431 25.35 -3.01 11.65
C LEU A 431 26.79 -2.50 11.76
N ASN A 432 27.19 -1.55 10.94
CA ASN A 432 28.42 -0.77 11.12
C ASN A 432 28.39 0.06 12.43
N ASN A 433 27.21 0.43 12.94
CA ASN A 433 27.02 1.15 14.19
C ASN A 433 25.67 0.78 14.87
N PRO A 434 25.48 -0.49 15.31
CA PRO A 434 24.20 -1.00 15.80
C PRO A 434 23.75 -0.32 17.09
N VAL A 435 24.70 0.04 17.97
CA VAL A 435 24.40 0.72 19.23
C VAL A 435 23.78 2.10 18.97
N SER A 436 24.33 2.86 18.03
CA SER A 436 23.75 4.16 17.65
C SER A 436 22.37 4.00 17.04
N TYR A 437 22.11 2.92 16.27
CA TYR A 437 20.78 2.67 15.75
C TYR A 437 19.76 2.39 16.86
N ILE A 438 20.12 1.56 17.84
CA ILE A 438 19.26 1.25 19.00
C ILE A 438 19.00 2.52 19.82
N LEU A 439 20.02 3.33 20.07
CA LEU A 439 19.86 4.58 20.81
C LEU A 439 18.97 5.58 20.05
N MET A 440 19.18 5.72 18.73
CA MET A 440 18.30 6.51 17.87
C MET A 440 16.84 6.06 17.97
N PHE A 441 16.60 4.73 17.91
CA PHE A 441 15.28 4.13 18.06
C PHE A 441 14.65 4.51 19.41
N VAL A 442 15.39 4.31 20.50
CA VAL A 442 14.91 4.62 21.87
C VAL A 442 14.61 6.11 22.03
N ILE A 443 15.48 6.98 21.50
CA ILE A 443 15.28 8.45 21.56
C ILE A 443 14.05 8.86 20.75
N ALA A 444 13.93 8.41 19.50
CA ALA A 444 12.81 8.79 18.63
C ALA A 444 11.47 8.30 19.20
N PHE A 445 11.39 7.02 19.54
CA PHE A 445 10.20 6.38 20.09
C PHE A 445 9.83 6.98 21.46
N GLY A 446 10.84 7.04 22.37
CA GLY A 446 10.63 7.51 23.74
C GLY A 446 10.23 8.98 23.81
N ALA A 447 10.87 9.86 23.03
CA ALA A 447 10.50 11.27 22.95
C ALA A 447 9.08 11.44 22.45
N ALA A 448 8.71 10.78 21.34
CA ALA A 448 7.36 10.84 20.79
C ALA A 448 6.31 10.29 21.77
N PHE A 449 6.61 9.17 22.42
CA PHE A 449 5.76 8.55 23.43
C PHE A 449 5.53 9.49 24.63
N VAL A 450 6.59 9.99 25.24
CA VAL A 450 6.50 10.86 26.42
C VAL A 450 5.80 12.17 26.09
N LEU A 451 6.16 12.81 24.99
CA LEU A 451 5.50 14.06 24.57
C LEU A 451 4.01 13.84 24.27
N THR A 452 3.64 12.73 23.63
CA THR A 452 2.24 12.41 23.38
C THR A 452 1.50 12.08 24.67
N TRP A 453 2.13 11.35 25.58
CA TRP A 453 1.57 11.01 26.88
C TRP A 453 1.29 12.27 27.71
N LEU A 454 2.22 13.22 27.76
CA LEU A 454 2.10 14.42 28.58
C LEU A 454 1.20 15.49 27.91
N PHE A 455 1.38 15.73 26.61
CA PHE A 455 0.80 16.88 25.92
C PHE A 455 -0.06 16.53 24.72
N GLY A 456 0.15 15.35 24.11
CA GLY A 456 -0.43 15.01 22.82
C GLY A 456 -1.84 14.43 22.87
N TYR A 457 -2.23 13.76 23.93
CA TYR A 457 -3.52 13.10 24.02
C TYR A 457 -4.17 13.30 25.40
N LYS A 458 -5.43 13.72 25.37
CA LYS A 458 -6.29 13.72 26.54
C LYS A 458 -7.51 12.87 26.22
N ASP A 459 -7.82 11.93 27.09
CA ASP A 459 -9.03 11.13 26.99
C ASP A 459 -10.22 12.06 27.31
N THR A 460 -10.90 12.53 26.29
CA THR A 460 -12.16 13.28 26.48
C THR A 460 -13.23 12.22 26.77
N ASN A 461 -13.68 12.19 28.02
CA ASN A 461 -14.81 11.37 28.42
C ASN A 461 -15.97 11.55 27.43
N VAL A 462 -16.43 10.45 26.84
CA VAL A 462 -17.66 10.37 26.05
C VAL A 462 -18.91 10.66 26.93
N SER A 463 -18.73 11.02 28.20
CA SER A 463 -19.82 11.25 29.19
C SER A 463 -20.38 12.66 29.23
N GLU A 464 -19.92 13.66 28.44
CA GLU A 464 -20.43 15.01 28.51
C GLU A 464 -21.18 15.55 27.28
N LYS A 465 -21.55 14.67 26.32
CA LYS A 465 -22.44 15.07 25.21
C LYS A 465 -23.67 14.19 25.03
N THR A 466 -24.18 13.65 26.13
CA THR A 466 -25.46 12.92 26.11
C THR A 466 -26.45 13.50 27.12
N GLU A 467 -26.48 14.81 27.22
CA GLU A 467 -27.59 15.54 27.88
C GLU A 467 -27.97 16.72 27.00
N SER A 468 -28.89 16.52 26.14
CA SER A 468 -29.96 17.41 25.68
C SER A 468 -30.48 17.03 24.30
N VAL A 469 -31.24 15.98 24.19
CA VAL A 469 -32.46 15.90 23.37
C VAL A 469 -33.38 14.95 24.10
N GLU A 470 -34.32 15.51 24.80
CA GLU A 470 -35.45 14.81 25.41
C GLU A 470 -36.36 14.20 24.34
N ALA A 471 -36.87 13.08 24.70
CA ALA A 471 -37.86 12.23 24.07
C ALA A 471 -39.04 12.97 23.42
N VAL A 472 -39.32 12.60 22.18
CA VAL A 472 -40.70 12.48 21.71
C VAL A 472 -40.86 11.02 21.24
N GLY A 473 -41.64 10.31 22.01
CA GLY A 473 -41.97 8.92 21.72
C GLY A 473 -42.95 8.81 20.57
N ASP A 474 -42.76 7.81 19.75
CA ASP A 474 -43.93 7.10 19.22
C ASP A 474 -43.65 5.60 19.21
N LYS A 475 -44.58 4.91 19.86
CA LYS A 475 -44.62 3.46 19.96
C LYS A 475 -45.18 2.91 18.66
N SER A 476 -44.37 2.19 17.91
CA SER A 476 -44.88 1.20 16.98
C SER A 476 -44.26 -0.13 17.32
N THR A 477 -45.10 -0.97 17.91
CA THR A 477 -44.84 -2.36 18.16
C THR A 477 -44.73 -3.11 16.85
N THR A 478 -43.54 -3.65 16.57
CA THR A 478 -43.40 -4.74 15.59
C THR A 478 -42.80 -5.94 16.29
N GLU A 479 -43.51 -7.05 16.17
CA GLU A 479 -43.23 -8.31 16.81
C GLU A 479 -41.82 -8.82 16.53
N LYS A 480 -41.08 -9.15 17.61
CA LYS A 480 -39.83 -9.92 17.51
C LYS A 480 -40.18 -11.34 17.06
N SER A 481 -39.79 -11.69 15.83
CA SER A 481 -39.68 -13.09 15.45
C SER A 481 -38.39 -13.64 16.11
N ASN A 482 -38.56 -14.63 16.97
CA ASN A 482 -37.48 -15.43 17.54
C ASN A 482 -36.90 -16.34 16.44
N ALA A 483 -36.01 -15.81 15.60
CA ALA A 483 -35.13 -16.65 14.81
C ALA A 483 -33.89 -16.95 15.66
N ASP A 484 -33.63 -18.24 15.88
CA ASP A 484 -32.41 -18.71 16.58
C ASP A 484 -31.21 -18.59 15.63
N ASP A 485 -30.62 -17.41 15.57
CA ASP A 485 -29.47 -17.10 14.70
C ASP A 485 -28.16 -17.76 15.18
N SER A 486 -28.21 -18.64 16.17
CA SER A 486 -27.03 -19.31 16.73
C SER A 486 -26.59 -20.53 15.93
N VAL A 487 -27.35 -20.94 14.92
CA VAL A 487 -27.08 -22.16 14.14
C VAL A 487 -27.10 -21.87 12.65
N LEU A 488 -26.03 -22.28 11.95
CA LEU A 488 -25.91 -22.20 10.50
C LEU A 488 -26.13 -23.57 9.86
N TYR A 489 -26.83 -23.55 8.72
CA TYR A 489 -27.14 -24.71 7.92
C TYR A 489 -26.21 -24.82 6.70
N SER A 490 -26.15 -26.02 6.10
CA SER A 490 -25.31 -26.22 4.91
C SER A 490 -25.73 -25.31 3.76
N VAL A 491 -24.75 -24.77 3.08
CA VAL A 491 -24.93 -23.88 1.91
C VAL A 491 -25.18 -24.64 0.61
N SER A 492 -24.97 -25.95 0.60
CA SER A 492 -25.20 -26.83 -0.56
C SER A 492 -25.41 -28.26 -0.12
N GLU A 493 -25.97 -29.08 -1.02
CA GLU A 493 -25.95 -30.53 -0.87
C GLU A 493 -24.55 -31.07 -1.25
N GLY A 494 -23.95 -31.89 -0.38
CA GLY A 494 -22.60 -32.41 -0.65
C GLY A 494 -21.95 -33.01 0.59
N THR A 495 -20.63 -32.98 0.65
CA THR A 495 -19.82 -33.43 1.78
C THR A 495 -19.21 -32.27 2.50
N ALA A 496 -19.50 -32.10 3.78
CA ALA A 496 -18.89 -31.12 4.64
C ALA A 496 -17.47 -31.56 5.05
N ILE A 497 -16.52 -30.66 5.00
CA ILE A 497 -15.11 -30.88 5.37
C ILE A 497 -14.61 -29.70 6.21
N LEU A 498 -13.58 -29.93 7.03
CA LEU A 498 -12.91 -28.86 7.78
C LEU A 498 -12.25 -27.84 6.83
N LEU A 499 -12.21 -26.57 7.22
CA LEU A 499 -11.46 -25.56 6.45
C LEU A 499 -9.99 -25.94 6.27
N SER A 500 -9.37 -26.59 7.27
CA SER A 500 -8.00 -27.09 7.20
C SER A 500 -7.74 -28.14 6.11
N GLN A 501 -8.78 -28.77 5.57
CA GLN A 501 -8.71 -29.76 4.48
C GLN A 501 -8.90 -29.12 3.08
N VAL A 502 -9.24 -27.84 3.02
CA VAL A 502 -9.40 -27.11 1.77
C VAL A 502 -8.03 -26.89 1.13
N ASN A 503 -7.90 -27.15 -0.16
CA ASN A 503 -6.64 -26.99 -0.90
C ASN A 503 -6.39 -25.52 -1.27
N ASP A 504 -6.43 -24.64 -0.26
CA ASP A 504 -6.09 -23.22 -0.37
C ASP A 504 -5.59 -22.71 0.99
N ALA A 505 -4.41 -22.12 1.01
CA ALA A 505 -3.74 -21.68 2.24
C ALA A 505 -4.54 -20.60 3.01
N THR A 506 -5.26 -19.75 2.32
CA THR A 506 -6.05 -18.66 2.92
C THR A 506 -7.24 -19.20 3.70
N PHE A 507 -7.95 -20.17 3.13
CA PHE A 507 -9.08 -20.81 3.80
C PHE A 507 -8.61 -21.82 4.86
N ALA A 508 -7.58 -22.61 4.56
CA ALA A 508 -7.08 -23.63 5.47
C ALA A 508 -6.46 -23.06 6.75
N SER A 509 -5.94 -21.84 6.72
CA SER A 509 -5.36 -21.16 7.88
C SER A 509 -6.36 -20.38 8.74
N GLU A 510 -7.65 -20.37 8.37
CA GLU A 510 -8.74 -19.64 9.04
C GLU A 510 -8.49 -18.12 9.23
N VAL A 511 -7.59 -17.52 8.45
CA VAL A 511 -7.27 -16.07 8.51
C VAL A 511 -8.50 -15.20 8.19
N LEU A 512 -9.45 -15.71 7.41
CA LEU A 512 -10.70 -15.01 7.08
C LEU A 512 -11.81 -15.22 8.12
N GLY A 513 -11.59 -16.05 9.12
CA GLY A 513 -12.56 -16.45 10.15
C GLY A 513 -12.75 -17.95 10.19
N LYS A 514 -13.39 -18.42 11.27
CA LYS A 514 -13.73 -19.83 11.46
C LYS A 514 -14.93 -20.24 10.61
N GLY A 515 -14.98 -21.50 10.20
CA GLY A 515 -16.08 -21.98 9.35
C GLY A 515 -15.96 -23.44 8.97
N ILE A 516 -16.64 -23.78 7.88
CA ILE A 516 -16.66 -25.13 7.30
C ILE A 516 -16.68 -25.01 5.76
N ALA A 517 -16.24 -26.02 5.04
CA ALA A 517 -16.39 -26.07 3.60
C ALA A 517 -17.27 -27.23 3.17
N VAL A 518 -18.00 -27.07 2.07
CA VAL A 518 -18.81 -28.13 1.47
C VAL A 518 -18.27 -28.44 0.07
N ILE A 519 -18.03 -29.72 -0.22
CA ILE A 519 -17.78 -30.22 -1.57
C ILE A 519 -19.15 -30.49 -2.19
N PRO A 520 -19.67 -29.62 -3.07
CA PRO A 520 -21.04 -29.71 -3.53
C PRO A 520 -21.24 -30.88 -4.48
N SER A 521 -22.40 -31.53 -4.36
CA SER A 521 -22.90 -32.56 -5.32
C SER A 521 -23.79 -31.94 -6.40
N LYS A 522 -24.29 -30.71 -6.17
CA LYS A 522 -25.12 -29.92 -7.09
C LYS A 522 -24.59 -28.51 -7.20
N GLY A 523 -24.76 -27.91 -8.37
CA GLY A 523 -24.32 -26.55 -8.65
C GLY A 523 -25.27 -25.47 -8.12
N GLU A 524 -25.74 -25.62 -6.88
CA GLU A 524 -26.67 -24.70 -6.19
C GLU A 524 -26.13 -24.33 -4.82
N VAL A 525 -26.14 -23.04 -4.52
CA VAL A 525 -25.71 -22.48 -3.23
C VAL A 525 -26.87 -21.70 -2.63
N VAL A 526 -27.22 -22.02 -1.39
CA VAL A 526 -28.37 -21.46 -0.68
C VAL A 526 -27.97 -20.74 0.61
N ALA A 527 -28.86 -19.91 1.13
CA ALA A 527 -28.64 -19.16 2.37
C ALA A 527 -28.59 -20.11 3.59
N PRO A 528 -27.56 -20.04 4.44
CA PRO A 528 -27.41 -20.92 5.63
C PRO A 528 -28.30 -20.52 6.80
N CYS A 529 -28.87 -19.32 6.79
CA CYS A 529 -29.77 -18.75 7.79
C CYS A 529 -30.57 -17.61 7.18
N ASP A 530 -31.51 -17.04 7.94
CA ASP A 530 -32.18 -15.80 7.58
C ASP A 530 -31.15 -14.67 7.66
N ALA A 531 -30.97 -13.91 6.56
CA ALA A 531 -29.91 -12.92 6.45
C ALA A 531 -30.23 -11.84 5.41
N VAL A 532 -29.44 -10.79 5.41
CA VAL A 532 -29.39 -9.79 4.35
C VAL A 532 -28.18 -10.06 3.46
N VAL A 533 -28.36 -10.02 2.15
CA VAL A 533 -27.27 -10.13 1.18
C VAL A 533 -26.48 -8.85 1.20
N GLU A 534 -25.31 -8.87 1.82
CA GLU A 534 -24.41 -7.71 1.90
C GLU A 534 -23.71 -7.44 0.58
N THR A 535 -23.23 -8.50 -0.04
CA THR A 535 -22.45 -8.37 -1.30
C THR A 535 -22.61 -9.64 -2.13
N VAL A 536 -22.96 -9.45 -3.41
CA VAL A 536 -22.72 -10.42 -4.47
C VAL A 536 -21.54 -9.88 -5.27
N PHE A 537 -20.46 -10.65 -5.36
CA PHE A 537 -19.28 -10.24 -6.15
C PHE A 537 -19.61 -10.19 -7.64
N ASP A 538 -19.04 -9.26 -8.39
CA ASP A 538 -19.30 -9.08 -9.83
C ASP A 538 -19.09 -10.37 -10.64
N THR A 539 -18.12 -11.15 -10.23
CA THR A 539 -17.82 -12.48 -10.80
C THR A 539 -18.70 -13.59 -10.23
N LYS A 540 -19.67 -13.27 -9.36
CA LYS A 540 -20.70 -14.18 -8.79
C LYS A 540 -20.17 -15.43 -8.09
N HIS A 541 -18.85 -15.50 -7.86
CA HIS A 541 -18.18 -16.62 -7.22
C HIS A 541 -18.22 -16.54 -5.68
N ALA A 542 -18.65 -15.42 -5.12
CA ALA A 542 -18.77 -15.23 -3.68
C ALA A 542 -19.97 -14.37 -3.30
N VAL A 543 -20.55 -14.66 -2.13
CA VAL A 543 -21.68 -13.94 -1.53
C VAL A 543 -21.39 -13.66 -0.06
N GLY A 544 -21.48 -12.39 0.34
CA GLY A 544 -21.45 -11.97 1.74
C GLY A 544 -22.86 -11.79 2.28
N LEU A 545 -23.12 -12.31 3.47
CA LEU A 545 -24.41 -12.20 4.16
C LEU A 545 -24.21 -11.59 5.55
N SER A 546 -25.22 -10.90 6.07
CA SER A 546 -25.28 -10.47 7.47
C SER A 546 -26.61 -10.85 8.10
N THR A 547 -26.58 -11.32 9.35
CA THR A 547 -27.79 -11.61 10.11
C THR A 547 -28.23 -10.40 10.92
N GLU A 548 -29.49 -10.41 11.40
CA GLU A 548 -29.98 -9.36 12.30
C GLU A 548 -29.22 -9.32 13.64
N SER A 549 -28.63 -10.44 14.07
CA SER A 549 -27.77 -10.51 15.26
C SER A 549 -26.37 -9.95 15.07
N GLY A 550 -26.00 -9.53 13.85
CA GLY A 550 -24.70 -8.97 13.52
C GLY A 550 -23.63 -9.99 13.13
N MET A 551 -24.00 -11.24 12.86
CA MET A 551 -23.08 -12.25 12.34
C MET A 551 -22.83 -11.99 10.85
N GLU A 552 -21.55 -11.97 10.46
CA GLU A 552 -21.09 -11.75 9.09
C GLU A 552 -20.62 -13.07 8.49
N LEU A 553 -21.17 -13.42 7.33
CA LEU A 553 -20.88 -14.67 6.65
C LEU A 553 -20.32 -14.41 5.26
N LEU A 554 -19.31 -15.18 4.87
CA LEU A 554 -18.81 -15.24 3.51
C LEU A 554 -18.98 -16.66 2.97
N ILE A 555 -19.66 -16.77 1.82
CA ILE A 555 -19.78 -18.02 1.06
C ILE A 555 -18.93 -17.84 -0.19
N HIS A 556 -17.89 -18.67 -0.38
CA HIS A 556 -17.00 -18.61 -1.55
C HIS A 556 -17.16 -19.87 -2.39
N ILE A 557 -17.60 -19.75 -3.62
CA ILE A 557 -18.01 -20.86 -4.50
C ILE A 557 -16.85 -21.32 -5.37
N GLY A 558 -16.26 -22.44 -5.00
CA GLY A 558 -15.04 -22.97 -5.64
C GLY A 558 -13.77 -22.20 -5.24
N ILE A 559 -12.62 -22.78 -5.55
CA ILE A 559 -11.31 -22.21 -5.24
C ILE A 559 -10.73 -21.55 -6.51
N ASN A 560 -10.25 -20.33 -6.39
CA ASN A 560 -9.71 -19.48 -7.48
C ASN A 560 -10.72 -19.20 -8.63
N THR A 561 -12.00 -19.44 -8.42
CA THR A 561 -13.06 -19.28 -9.44
C THR A 561 -13.33 -17.81 -9.82
N VAL A 562 -12.76 -16.85 -9.10
CA VAL A 562 -12.71 -15.43 -9.49
C VAL A 562 -12.12 -15.23 -10.89
N GLU A 563 -11.16 -16.07 -11.29
CA GLU A 563 -10.50 -16.02 -12.60
C GLU A 563 -11.43 -16.35 -13.77
N LEU A 564 -12.55 -17.03 -13.50
CA LEU A 564 -13.58 -17.32 -14.50
C LEU A 564 -14.39 -16.07 -14.91
N ASN A 565 -14.20 -14.92 -14.24
CA ASN A 565 -14.86 -13.65 -14.55
C ASN A 565 -16.40 -13.78 -14.69
N GLY A 566 -17.02 -14.59 -13.82
CA GLY A 566 -18.46 -14.81 -13.77
C GLY A 566 -18.99 -15.81 -14.79
N LYS A 567 -18.15 -16.41 -15.64
CA LYS A 567 -18.57 -17.51 -16.51
C LYS A 567 -19.04 -18.70 -15.68
N TYR A 568 -20.16 -19.29 -16.10
CA TYR A 568 -20.76 -20.46 -15.49
C TYR A 568 -21.48 -20.20 -14.14
N PHE A 569 -21.57 -18.93 -13.68
CA PHE A 569 -22.24 -18.53 -12.46
C PHE A 569 -23.47 -17.66 -12.77
N THR A 570 -24.57 -17.92 -12.07
CA THR A 570 -25.80 -17.11 -12.15
C THR A 570 -26.23 -16.75 -10.73
N SER A 571 -26.26 -15.46 -10.42
CA SER A 571 -26.81 -14.97 -9.14
C SER A 571 -28.33 -14.85 -9.23
N HIS A 572 -29.02 -15.29 -8.18
CA HIS A 572 -30.47 -15.18 -8.01
C HIS A 572 -30.86 -14.10 -7.01
N VAL A 573 -29.86 -13.45 -6.41
CA VAL A 573 -30.03 -12.40 -5.41
C VAL A 573 -29.15 -11.19 -5.75
N LYS A 574 -29.48 -10.05 -5.17
CA LYS A 574 -28.77 -8.78 -5.30
C LYS A 574 -28.42 -8.25 -3.93
N ASN A 575 -27.47 -7.34 -3.88
CA ASN A 575 -27.11 -6.62 -2.65
C ASN A 575 -28.34 -5.93 -2.06
N GLY A 576 -28.54 -6.13 -0.75
CA GLY A 576 -29.68 -5.61 0.00
C GLY A 576 -30.91 -6.52 0.04
N ASP A 577 -30.95 -7.63 -0.69
CA ASP A 577 -32.04 -8.58 -0.61
C ASP A 577 -32.08 -9.28 0.75
N HIS A 578 -33.29 -9.39 1.34
CA HIS A 578 -33.51 -10.25 2.50
C HIS A 578 -33.75 -11.68 2.03
N VAL A 579 -32.94 -12.60 2.50
CA VAL A 579 -33.01 -14.01 2.15
C VAL A 579 -33.38 -14.84 3.36
N LYS A 580 -34.12 -15.89 3.11
CA LYS A 580 -34.50 -16.88 4.15
C LYS A 580 -33.60 -18.09 4.03
N LYS A 581 -33.42 -18.80 5.15
CA LYS A 581 -32.73 -20.08 5.18
C LYS A 581 -33.22 -20.99 4.04
N GLY A 582 -32.27 -21.57 3.28
CA GLY A 582 -32.52 -22.44 2.14
C GLY A 582 -32.89 -21.73 0.84
N GLN A 583 -33.00 -20.41 0.82
CA GLN A 583 -33.24 -19.65 -0.40
C GLN A 583 -32.02 -19.70 -1.33
N LEU A 584 -32.24 -19.95 -2.63
CA LEU A 584 -31.19 -20.04 -3.63
C LEU A 584 -30.50 -18.66 -3.81
N LEU A 585 -29.18 -18.65 -3.65
CA LEU A 585 -28.33 -17.47 -3.81
C LEU A 585 -27.64 -17.45 -5.17
N VAL A 586 -26.94 -18.52 -5.50
CA VAL A 586 -26.18 -18.66 -6.75
C VAL A 586 -26.32 -20.07 -7.30
N SER A 587 -26.50 -20.19 -8.61
CA SER A 587 -26.36 -21.45 -9.32
C SER A 587 -25.13 -21.39 -10.23
N PHE A 588 -24.45 -22.52 -10.40
CA PHE A 588 -23.25 -22.62 -11.23
C PHE A 588 -23.15 -23.97 -11.94
N ASP A 589 -22.53 -23.97 -13.11
CA ASP A 589 -22.32 -25.17 -13.91
C ASP A 589 -21.04 -25.89 -13.40
N MET A 590 -21.23 -26.82 -12.48
CA MET A 590 -20.15 -27.60 -11.85
C MET A 590 -19.23 -28.28 -12.85
N GLU A 591 -19.81 -28.90 -13.89
CA GLU A 591 -19.04 -29.66 -14.88
C GLU A 591 -18.12 -28.72 -15.70
N LYS A 592 -18.62 -27.54 -16.08
CA LYS A 592 -17.81 -26.57 -16.80
C LYS A 592 -16.76 -25.90 -15.91
N VAL A 593 -17.05 -25.67 -14.62
CA VAL A 593 -16.07 -25.15 -13.65
C VAL A 593 -14.94 -26.16 -13.46
N LYS A 594 -15.27 -27.45 -13.25
CA LYS A 594 -14.27 -28.52 -13.16
C LYS A 594 -13.50 -28.72 -14.45
N ALA A 595 -14.16 -28.69 -15.61
CA ALA A 595 -13.51 -28.80 -16.92
C ALA A 595 -12.56 -27.62 -17.21
N ALA A 596 -12.81 -26.46 -16.60
CA ALA A 596 -11.91 -25.30 -16.67
C ALA A 596 -10.71 -25.41 -15.69
N GLY A 597 -10.60 -26.47 -14.91
CA GLY A 597 -9.48 -26.76 -14.01
C GLY A 597 -9.64 -26.22 -12.59
N TYR A 598 -10.85 -25.79 -12.19
CA TYR A 598 -11.09 -25.20 -10.86
C TYR A 598 -11.77 -26.21 -9.92
N ASP A 599 -11.39 -26.16 -8.64
CA ASP A 599 -12.03 -26.88 -7.56
C ASP A 599 -13.36 -26.19 -7.20
N VAL A 600 -14.40 -27.00 -6.97
CA VAL A 600 -15.75 -26.52 -6.64
C VAL A 600 -16.03 -26.47 -5.12
N THR A 601 -15.07 -26.84 -4.29
CA THR A 601 -15.18 -26.76 -2.82
C THR A 601 -15.63 -25.38 -2.40
N THR A 602 -16.69 -25.30 -1.59
CA THR A 602 -17.39 -24.06 -1.26
C THR A 602 -17.28 -23.77 0.25
N PRO A 603 -16.32 -22.94 0.69
CA PRO A 603 -16.21 -22.45 2.07
C PRO A 603 -17.40 -21.59 2.50
N LEU A 604 -17.91 -21.84 3.72
CA LEU A 604 -18.80 -20.99 4.51
C LEU A 604 -18.03 -20.51 5.74
N ILE A 605 -17.80 -19.22 5.85
CA ILE A 605 -16.94 -18.60 6.85
C ILE A 605 -17.73 -17.58 7.66
N VAL A 606 -17.55 -17.58 8.97
CA VAL A 606 -17.99 -16.52 9.88
C VAL A 606 -16.85 -15.51 9.97
N THR A 607 -16.93 -14.41 9.22
CA THR A 607 -15.82 -13.47 9.07
C THR A 607 -15.54 -12.65 10.32
N ASN A 608 -16.52 -12.49 11.19
CA ASN A 608 -16.37 -11.89 12.50
C ASN A 608 -16.40 -12.94 13.64
N SER A 609 -15.80 -14.11 13.40
CA SER A 609 -15.74 -15.21 14.38
C SER A 609 -15.08 -14.82 15.71
N ASP A 610 -14.21 -13.81 15.72
CA ASP A 610 -13.53 -13.29 16.91
C ASP A 610 -14.50 -12.55 17.88
N ASP A 611 -15.68 -12.18 17.42
CA ASP A 611 -16.72 -11.54 18.25
C ASP A 611 -17.52 -12.57 19.08
N TYR A 612 -17.28 -13.87 18.86
CA TYR A 612 -17.97 -14.98 19.52
C TYR A 612 -17.02 -15.81 20.37
N LYS A 613 -17.54 -16.48 21.39
CA LYS A 613 -16.71 -17.34 22.23
C LYS A 613 -16.15 -18.54 21.47
N ASP A 614 -16.98 -19.12 20.60
CA ASP A 614 -16.57 -20.24 19.76
C ASP A 614 -17.51 -20.42 18.55
N VAL A 615 -16.99 -21.03 17.48
CA VAL A 615 -17.73 -21.50 16.31
C VAL A 615 -17.53 -23.01 16.24
N LYS A 616 -18.53 -23.76 16.65
CA LYS A 616 -18.46 -25.22 16.73
C LYS A 616 -18.94 -25.85 15.44
N ILE A 617 -18.21 -26.83 14.96
CA ILE A 617 -18.59 -27.66 13.82
C ILE A 617 -19.53 -28.76 14.32
N LEU A 618 -20.67 -28.88 13.65
CA LEU A 618 -21.73 -29.85 14.04
C LEU A 618 -21.78 -31.09 13.13
N SER A 619 -21.27 -31.01 11.91
CA SER A 619 -21.26 -32.10 10.93
C SER A 619 -20.06 -32.01 10.00
N GLU A 620 -19.41 -33.17 9.75
CA GLU A 620 -18.26 -33.34 8.84
C GLU A 620 -18.53 -34.40 7.77
N ASP A 621 -19.82 -34.83 7.60
CA ASP A 621 -20.22 -35.90 6.68
C ASP A 621 -21.10 -35.37 5.54
N SER A 622 -21.84 -36.25 4.90
CA SER A 622 -22.83 -35.89 3.89
C SER A 622 -23.90 -34.96 4.46
N VAL A 623 -24.07 -33.81 3.84
CA VAL A 623 -25.00 -32.76 4.29
C VAL A 623 -25.94 -32.30 3.19
N THR A 624 -27.11 -31.85 3.59
CA THR A 624 -28.09 -31.15 2.75
C THR A 624 -28.36 -29.76 3.33
N PRO A 625 -28.97 -28.83 2.60
CA PRO A 625 -29.33 -27.49 3.10
C PRO A 625 -30.21 -27.47 4.35
N SER A 626 -30.76 -28.62 4.76
CA SER A 626 -31.54 -28.75 5.99
C SER A 626 -30.69 -29.13 7.20
N ASP A 627 -29.44 -29.54 7.00
CA ASP A 627 -28.55 -30.02 8.05
C ASP A 627 -27.75 -28.88 8.69
N LYS A 628 -27.65 -28.94 10.02
CA LYS A 628 -26.88 -27.98 10.81
C LYS A 628 -25.39 -28.28 10.67
N VAL A 629 -24.60 -27.27 10.30
CA VAL A 629 -23.15 -27.44 10.08
C VAL A 629 -22.31 -26.66 11.07
N LEU A 630 -22.78 -25.51 11.56
CA LEU A 630 -22.08 -24.70 12.55
C LEU A 630 -23.00 -24.24 13.66
N GLU A 631 -22.49 -24.17 14.91
CA GLU A 631 -23.13 -23.54 16.07
C GLU A 631 -22.25 -22.37 16.56
N ILE A 632 -22.87 -21.22 16.70
CA ILE A 632 -22.21 -19.98 17.15
C ILE A 632 -22.46 -19.82 18.65
N VAL A 633 -21.40 -19.89 19.44
CA VAL A 633 -21.45 -19.73 20.89
C VAL A 633 -21.21 -18.26 21.24
N LYS A 634 -22.22 -17.59 21.78
CA LYS A 634 -22.17 -16.16 22.16
C LYS A 634 -21.45 -15.94 23.48
#